data_88bf979d3bfcf0f681c31e3256110220
#
_entry.id   88bf979d3bfcf0f681c31e3256110220
#
_cell.length_a   1.000
_cell.length_b   1.000
_cell.length_c   1.000
_cell.angle_alpha   90.00
_cell.angle_beta   90.00
_cell.angle_gamma   90.00
#
_symmetry.space_group_name_H-M   'P 1'
#
loop_
_entity.id
_entity.type
_entity.pdbx_description
1 polymer ?
#
loop_
_entity_poly.entity_id
_entity_poly.type
_entity_poly.pdbx_seq_one_letter_code
_entity_poly.pdbx_strand_id
1 'polypeptide(L)'
;MAIQTSQIFNALSCEPPKLPMTPTDIPFATSSSYPARPGNLVRPLVDGEPIARRIGEAVEKAHHSVWLTVAFYSDDFHFPDGLGSLFDVLDRAVAGGLDVRLLIWRPNAETRPSHRLFGGTAADRALLAKRGSRFRIRWDRAAAAFCQHQKSWVIDAGRPSETAFVGGLNLTAVAMQRHDVYVEVAGPSATDVHHNFVQRWNEASERDAPDGNWACDSTDTLPFPDRPSEPRGSSTVQIQRMLDPSRYVEARVERSILEQYERAIDAARRTIYIENQAVPVPPVASRLLRALERGVAVVLLVPAIPEPYVYEARLDPQGDALFNGLEALGRHENFMLAGIAEQQAEGRRAAYVHAKLMLVDDVWATVGSCNLHAFSLAGHSEMNASIWDEAVARALRCTLFTRHLGVDTARLDDRAALQLFQDIARSNHVKMEKREPDWQGLAFALSPETYARKSGVRDDLT
;
A
#
# COMPACT_ATOMS: atom_id res chain seq x y z
N MET A 1 -10.11 -0.36 27.86
CA MET A 1 -9.20 -1.38 28.40
C MET A 1 -8.16 -1.64 27.33
N ALA A 2 -6.98 -1.03 27.46
CA ALA A 2 -5.93 -1.15 26.48
C ALA A 2 -5.27 -2.54 26.60
N ILE A 3 -5.41 -3.36 25.58
CA ILE A 3 -4.66 -4.62 25.45
C ILE A 3 -3.23 -4.25 25.09
N GLN A 4 -2.30 -4.59 25.99
CA GLN A 4 -0.87 -4.30 25.82
C GLN A 4 -0.34 -4.96 24.54
N THR A 5 0.10 -4.15 23.60
CA THR A 5 0.68 -4.52 22.29
C THR A 5 1.92 -5.43 22.41
N SER A 6 2.52 -5.56 23.58
CA SER A 6 3.68 -6.41 23.84
C SER A 6 3.37 -7.93 23.86
N GLN A 7 2.13 -8.34 24.01
CA GLN A 7 1.76 -9.76 24.04
C GLN A 7 1.52 -10.38 22.65
N ILE A 8 1.27 -9.56 21.63
CA ILE A 8 1.05 -10.06 20.27
C ILE A 8 2.36 -10.55 19.61
N PHE A 9 3.50 -10.00 20.02
CA PHE A 9 4.80 -10.37 19.44
C PHE A 9 5.43 -11.65 20.02
N ASN A 10 5.00 -12.11 21.19
CA ASN A 10 5.48 -13.38 21.77
C ASN A 10 4.78 -14.63 21.20
N ALA A 11 3.73 -14.46 20.38
CA ALA A 11 3.05 -15.59 19.73
C ALA A 11 3.78 -16.10 18.46
N LEU A 12 4.85 -15.43 18.03
CA LEU A 12 5.65 -15.84 16.86
C LEU A 12 6.65 -16.98 17.14
N SER A 13 6.64 -17.57 18.33
CA SER A 13 7.54 -18.67 18.69
C SER A 13 6.92 -20.08 18.66
N CYS A 14 5.72 -20.25 18.10
CA CYS A 14 5.19 -21.59 17.83
C CYS A 14 5.76 -22.10 16.50
N GLU A 15 6.66 -23.07 16.55
CA GLU A 15 7.10 -23.80 15.37
C GLU A 15 5.88 -24.46 14.70
N PRO A 16 5.56 -24.13 13.43
CA PRO A 16 4.54 -24.85 12.68
C PRO A 16 5.04 -26.25 12.33
N PRO A 17 4.14 -27.22 12.09
CA PRO A 17 4.55 -28.54 11.61
C PRO A 17 5.28 -28.39 10.29
N LYS A 18 6.51 -28.93 10.20
CA LYS A 18 7.34 -28.95 8.99
C LYS A 18 6.66 -29.82 7.93
N LEU A 19 5.84 -29.19 7.08
CA LEU A 19 5.46 -29.77 5.79
C LEU A 19 6.66 -29.64 4.83
N PRO A 20 6.90 -30.59 3.93
CA PRO A 20 7.99 -30.49 2.96
C PRO A 20 7.74 -29.26 2.08
N MET A 21 8.66 -28.26 2.15
CA MET A 21 8.61 -27.06 1.34
C MET A 21 8.83 -27.42 -0.14
N THR A 22 7.78 -27.34 -0.94
CA THR A 22 7.92 -27.16 -2.38
C THR A 22 8.24 -25.70 -2.66
N PRO A 23 9.20 -25.41 -3.58
CA PRO A 23 9.45 -24.03 -3.99
C PRO A 23 8.15 -23.37 -4.45
N THR A 24 7.92 -22.13 -4.07
CA THR A 24 6.75 -21.36 -4.51
C THR A 24 6.80 -21.23 -6.02
N ASP A 25 5.81 -21.80 -6.72
CA ASP A 25 5.74 -21.79 -8.19
C ASP A 25 5.30 -20.43 -8.79
N ILE A 26 5.22 -19.36 -7.98
CA ILE A 26 4.89 -18.01 -8.47
C ILE A 26 6.13 -17.37 -9.07
N PRO A 27 6.18 -17.14 -10.40
CA PRO A 27 7.35 -16.60 -11.06
C PRO A 27 7.58 -15.12 -10.70
N PHE A 28 8.84 -14.69 -10.67
CA PHE A 28 9.21 -13.29 -10.54
C PHE A 28 8.89 -12.49 -11.80
N ALA A 29 8.58 -11.21 -11.64
CA ALA A 29 8.51 -10.30 -12.78
C ALA A 29 9.89 -10.16 -13.44
N THR A 30 9.92 -10.13 -14.77
CA THR A 30 11.16 -10.12 -15.57
C THR A 30 11.30 -8.89 -16.46
N SER A 31 10.21 -8.12 -16.68
CA SER A 31 10.22 -6.94 -17.52
C SER A 31 10.76 -5.71 -16.79
N SER A 32 12.04 -5.40 -16.98
CA SER A 32 12.68 -4.14 -16.51
C SER A 32 12.61 -3.88 -15.00
N SER A 33 12.31 -4.91 -14.19
CA SER A 33 12.17 -4.85 -12.75
C SER A 33 13.52 -4.94 -12.04
N TYR A 34 13.56 -4.53 -10.77
CA TYR A 34 14.66 -4.91 -9.89
C TYR A 34 14.72 -6.44 -9.74
N PRO A 35 15.91 -7.02 -9.49
CA PRO A 35 16.02 -8.46 -9.28
C PRO A 35 15.30 -8.90 -8.00
N ALA A 36 14.80 -10.11 -7.97
CA ALA A 36 14.38 -10.76 -6.73
C ALA A 36 15.62 -11.05 -5.88
N ARG A 37 15.63 -10.55 -4.65
CA ARG A 37 16.78 -10.68 -3.75
C ARG A 37 16.41 -11.50 -2.52
N PRO A 38 17.11 -12.59 -2.23
CA PRO A 38 17.00 -13.32 -0.96
C PRO A 38 17.67 -12.56 0.19
N GLY A 39 17.41 -12.96 1.41
CA GLY A 39 18.11 -12.45 2.59
C GLY A 39 17.47 -11.23 3.23
N ASN A 40 16.20 -10.95 2.98
CA ASN A 40 15.51 -9.81 3.59
C ASN A 40 14.80 -10.21 4.88
N LEU A 41 14.83 -9.31 5.87
CA LEU A 41 13.88 -9.26 6.97
C LEU A 41 12.68 -8.44 6.53
N VAL A 42 11.49 -9.01 6.62
CA VAL A 42 10.25 -8.35 6.25
C VAL A 42 9.33 -8.27 7.45
N ARG A 43 8.80 -7.08 7.73
CA ARG A 43 7.80 -6.86 8.77
C ARG A 43 6.58 -6.16 8.16
N PRO A 44 5.44 -6.84 8.02
CA PRO A 44 4.18 -6.20 7.68
C PRO A 44 3.70 -5.28 8.81
N LEU A 45 3.09 -4.16 8.44
CA LEU A 45 2.51 -3.16 9.34
C LEU A 45 1.09 -2.88 8.86
N VAL A 46 0.12 -3.00 9.74
CA VAL A 46 -1.30 -2.87 9.43
C VAL A 46 -1.89 -1.68 10.17
N ASP A 47 -2.69 -0.87 9.48
CA ASP A 47 -3.36 0.36 9.91
C ASP A 47 -2.44 1.57 10.13
N GLY A 48 -3.04 2.76 9.97
CA GLY A 48 -2.31 4.03 9.92
C GLY A 48 -1.46 4.33 11.15
N GLU A 49 -2.02 4.14 12.35
CA GLU A 49 -1.30 4.46 13.60
C GLU A 49 -0.08 3.55 13.85
N PRO A 50 -0.17 2.20 13.77
CA PRO A 50 1.00 1.32 13.87
C PRO A 50 2.06 1.60 12.79
N ILE A 51 1.64 1.90 11.55
CA ILE A 51 2.56 2.26 10.47
C ILE A 51 3.31 3.54 10.84
N ALA A 52 2.61 4.61 11.19
CA ALA A 52 3.21 5.89 11.51
C ALA A 52 4.10 5.80 12.76
N ARG A 53 3.67 5.07 13.80
CA ARG A 53 4.49 4.83 15.01
C ARG A 53 5.80 4.16 14.64
N ARG A 54 5.76 3.08 13.86
CA ARG A 54 6.98 2.34 13.49
C ARG A 54 7.91 3.16 12.60
N ILE A 55 7.38 3.94 11.67
CA ILE A 55 8.18 4.87 10.85
C ILE A 55 8.79 5.95 11.74
N GLY A 56 8.02 6.57 12.64
CA GLY A 56 8.51 7.56 13.59
C GLY A 56 9.67 7.02 14.45
N GLU A 57 9.51 5.82 15.01
CA GLU A 57 10.59 5.13 15.75
C GLU A 57 11.85 4.91 14.89
N ALA A 58 11.68 4.55 13.61
CA ALA A 58 12.81 4.35 12.72
C ALA A 58 13.55 5.66 12.43
N VAL A 59 12.82 6.76 12.25
CA VAL A 59 13.40 8.10 12.05
C VAL A 59 14.15 8.57 13.31
N GLU A 60 13.56 8.42 14.49
CA GLU A 60 14.21 8.81 15.76
C GLU A 60 15.47 7.97 16.06
N LYS A 61 15.57 6.76 15.53
CA LYS A 61 16.72 5.87 15.66
C LYS A 61 17.72 5.94 14.50
N ALA A 62 17.46 6.78 13.50
CA ALA A 62 18.33 6.96 12.36
C ALA A 62 19.68 7.57 12.78
N HIS A 63 20.76 7.18 12.11
CA HIS A 63 22.11 7.64 12.41
C HIS A 63 22.76 8.44 11.27
N HIS A 64 22.24 8.36 10.05
CA HIS A 64 22.87 8.95 8.87
C HIS A 64 21.90 9.72 7.97
N SER A 65 20.76 9.12 7.63
CA SER A 65 19.86 9.75 6.67
C SER A 65 18.41 9.32 6.85
N VAL A 66 17.51 10.22 6.44
CA VAL A 66 16.06 9.99 6.31
C VAL A 66 15.63 10.52 4.96
N TRP A 67 15.39 9.62 4.02
CA TRP A 67 14.93 9.98 2.68
C TRP A 67 13.53 9.43 2.45
N LEU A 68 12.63 10.28 1.99
CA LEU A 68 11.23 9.86 1.82
C LEU A 68 10.62 10.38 0.53
N THR A 69 9.74 9.55 -0.02
CA THR A 69 8.90 9.84 -1.17
C THR A 69 7.46 9.95 -0.71
N VAL A 70 6.81 11.06 -1.00
CA VAL A 70 5.45 11.36 -0.55
C VAL A 70 4.58 11.73 -1.75
N ALA A 71 3.44 11.03 -1.89
CA ALA A 71 2.43 11.42 -2.88
C ALA A 71 1.55 12.55 -2.35
N PHE A 72 0.94 12.36 -1.16
CA PHE A 72 0.02 13.33 -0.56
C PHE A 72 0.42 13.62 0.88
N TYR A 73 0.55 14.90 1.19
CA TYR A 73 0.79 15.41 2.53
C TYR A 73 -0.12 16.60 2.82
N SER A 74 -0.66 16.64 4.02
CA SER A 74 -1.34 17.82 4.57
C SER A 74 -0.83 18.14 5.97
N ASP A 75 -0.91 19.40 6.36
CA ASP A 75 -0.39 19.94 7.62
C ASP A 75 -1.16 19.48 8.87
N ASP A 76 -2.29 18.79 8.68
CA ASP A 76 -3.07 18.14 9.73
C ASP A 76 -2.53 16.76 10.15
N PHE A 77 -1.56 16.20 9.40
CA PHE A 77 -0.94 14.93 9.76
C PHE A 77 0.01 15.09 10.94
N HIS A 78 -0.16 14.22 11.95
CA HIS A 78 0.72 14.10 13.09
C HIS A 78 1.08 12.64 13.35
N PHE A 79 2.35 12.41 13.65
CA PHE A 79 2.80 11.12 14.16
C PHE A 79 2.20 10.87 15.55
N PRO A 80 1.94 9.60 15.91
CA PRO A 80 1.49 9.23 17.26
C PRO A 80 2.56 9.53 18.31
N ASP A 81 2.19 9.31 19.58
CA ASP A 81 3.08 9.40 20.74
C ASP A 81 3.75 10.77 20.93
N GLY A 82 3.11 11.83 20.44
CA GLY A 82 3.58 13.22 20.62
C GLY A 82 4.78 13.60 19.76
N LEU A 83 5.14 12.81 18.74
CA LEU A 83 6.24 13.14 17.83
C LEU A 83 6.01 14.39 16.98
N GLY A 84 4.75 14.86 16.88
CA GLY A 84 4.40 16.07 16.14
C GLY A 84 4.14 15.82 14.66
N SER A 85 4.13 16.91 13.87
CA SER A 85 3.91 16.87 12.42
C SER A 85 5.08 16.22 11.69
N LEU A 86 4.88 15.93 10.38
CA LEU A 86 5.99 15.47 9.52
C LEU A 86 7.19 16.41 9.61
N PHE A 87 6.95 17.72 9.52
CA PHE A 87 8.06 18.68 9.52
C PHE A 87 8.74 18.81 10.88
N ASP A 88 8.03 18.59 12.00
CA ASP A 88 8.66 18.56 13.31
C ASP A 88 9.64 17.38 13.44
N VAL A 89 9.26 16.22 12.92
CA VAL A 89 10.09 15.02 12.87
C VAL A 89 11.32 15.23 11.99
N LEU A 90 11.12 15.78 10.77
CA LEU A 90 12.22 16.05 9.85
C LEU A 90 13.17 17.14 10.34
N ASP A 91 12.66 18.21 10.95
CA ASP A 91 13.47 19.30 11.50
C ASP A 91 14.33 18.80 12.66
N ARG A 92 13.80 17.90 13.54
CA ARG A 92 14.61 17.25 14.59
C ARG A 92 15.71 16.36 14.00
N ALA A 93 15.39 15.58 12.97
CA ALA A 93 16.36 14.73 12.27
C ALA A 93 17.52 15.57 11.69
N VAL A 94 17.22 16.71 11.05
CA VAL A 94 18.25 17.66 10.58
C VAL A 94 19.04 18.25 11.72
N ALA A 95 18.40 18.63 12.83
CA ALA A 95 19.09 19.16 14.02
C ALA A 95 20.02 18.12 14.64
N GLY A 96 19.68 16.82 14.53
CA GLY A 96 20.53 15.68 14.89
C GLY A 96 21.69 15.41 13.91
N GLY A 97 21.83 16.19 12.84
CA GLY A 97 22.91 16.05 11.86
C GLY A 97 22.65 15.06 10.72
N LEU A 98 21.42 14.57 10.57
CA LEU A 98 21.08 13.63 9.51
C LEU A 98 20.92 14.33 8.15
N ASP A 99 21.23 13.61 7.06
CA ASP A 99 20.86 14.01 5.70
C ASP A 99 19.38 13.69 5.48
N VAL A 100 18.53 14.72 5.49
CA VAL A 100 17.08 14.59 5.35
C VAL A 100 16.63 15.10 3.99
N ARG A 101 15.96 14.25 3.20
CA ARG A 101 15.51 14.56 1.85
C ARG A 101 14.06 14.14 1.64
N LEU A 102 13.25 15.07 1.18
CA LEU A 102 11.83 14.91 0.88
C LEU A 102 11.59 15.08 -0.63
N LEU A 103 11.12 14.02 -1.26
CA LEU A 103 10.63 14.05 -2.63
C LEU A 103 9.10 13.97 -2.61
N ILE A 104 8.44 15.01 -3.10
CA ILE A 104 6.99 15.13 -3.00
C ILE A 104 6.34 15.38 -4.37
N TRP A 105 5.19 14.76 -4.61
CA TRP A 105 4.42 15.03 -5.81
C TRP A 105 3.83 16.44 -5.79
N ARG A 106 4.01 17.16 -6.90
CA ARG A 106 3.38 18.46 -7.15
C ARG A 106 2.28 18.30 -8.19
N PRO A 107 0.99 18.48 -7.81
CA PRO A 107 -0.11 18.41 -8.76
C PRO A 107 0.03 19.47 -9.88
N ASN A 108 -0.28 19.08 -11.10
CA ASN A 108 -0.45 20.00 -12.22
C ASN A 108 -1.94 20.43 -12.35
N ALA A 109 -2.24 21.28 -13.32
CA ALA A 109 -3.57 21.89 -13.47
C ALA A 109 -4.67 20.83 -13.70
N GLU A 110 -4.31 19.73 -14.36
CA GLU A 110 -5.22 18.62 -14.71
C GLU A 110 -5.52 17.68 -13.54
N THR A 111 -4.67 17.68 -12.50
CA THR A 111 -4.72 16.75 -11.37
C THR A 111 -5.00 17.44 -10.05
N ARG A 112 -5.81 18.50 -10.05
CA ARG A 112 -6.14 19.24 -8.82
C ARG A 112 -6.83 18.34 -7.80
N PRO A 113 -6.23 18.12 -6.61
CA PRO A 113 -6.88 17.37 -5.55
C PRO A 113 -8.09 18.15 -5.01
N SER A 114 -9.09 17.43 -4.54
CA SER A 114 -10.32 17.99 -3.98
C SER A 114 -10.12 18.70 -2.62
N HIS A 115 -8.97 18.52 -1.99
CA HIS A 115 -8.63 19.11 -0.69
C HIS A 115 -7.24 19.76 -0.73
N ARG A 116 -6.96 20.63 0.24
CA ARG A 116 -5.67 21.29 0.34
C ARG A 116 -4.57 20.28 0.63
N LEU A 117 -3.59 20.23 -0.26
CA LEU A 117 -2.36 19.49 -0.09
C LEU A 117 -1.16 20.45 -0.06
N PHE A 118 -0.11 20.02 0.62
CA PHE A 118 1.20 20.67 0.53
C PHE A 118 1.81 20.35 -0.85
N GLY A 119 1.60 21.26 -1.81
CA GLY A 119 1.88 21.03 -3.23
C GLY A 119 2.90 22.01 -3.82
N GLY A 120 3.69 22.70 -2.99
CA GLY A 120 4.73 23.59 -3.47
C GLY A 120 4.24 24.97 -3.91
N THR A 121 3.22 25.50 -3.26
CA THR A 121 2.72 26.85 -3.48
C THR A 121 3.61 27.90 -2.83
N ALA A 122 3.40 29.19 -3.15
CA ALA A 122 4.08 30.29 -2.46
C ALA A 122 3.80 30.28 -0.94
N ALA A 123 2.59 29.87 -0.53
CA ALA A 123 2.24 29.74 0.88
C ALA A 123 3.02 28.60 1.57
N ASP A 124 3.22 27.47 0.87
CA ASP A 124 4.01 26.36 1.38
C ASP A 124 5.48 26.75 1.57
N ARG A 125 6.03 27.58 0.64
CA ARG A 125 7.38 28.17 0.78
C ARG A 125 7.48 29.06 2.01
N ALA A 126 6.52 29.96 2.15
CA ALA A 126 6.48 30.87 3.28
C ALA A 126 6.38 30.12 4.62
N LEU A 127 5.64 29.01 4.66
CA LEU A 127 5.55 28.14 5.82
C LEU A 127 6.93 27.55 6.18
N LEU A 128 7.63 26.94 5.23
CA LEU A 128 8.96 26.36 5.46
C LEU A 128 9.99 27.42 5.89
N ALA A 129 9.97 28.58 5.24
CA ALA A 129 10.86 29.71 5.60
C ALA A 129 10.57 30.22 7.03
N LYS A 130 9.30 30.38 7.39
CA LYS A 130 8.89 30.77 8.75
C LYS A 130 9.30 29.75 9.81
N ARG A 131 9.26 28.46 9.49
CA ARG A 131 9.72 27.38 10.39
C ARG A 131 11.24 27.35 10.52
N GLY A 132 11.98 27.88 9.55
CA GLY A 132 13.44 27.71 9.46
C GLY A 132 13.85 26.28 9.11
N SER A 133 12.97 25.51 8.49
CA SER A 133 13.24 24.12 8.09
C SER A 133 14.42 24.04 7.13
N ARG A 134 15.34 23.10 7.35
CA ARG A 134 16.58 22.94 6.57
C ARG A 134 16.72 21.58 5.90
N PHE A 135 15.71 20.70 5.98
CA PHE A 135 15.69 19.48 5.17
C PHE A 135 15.59 19.86 3.70
N ARG A 136 16.17 19.01 2.84
CA ARG A 136 16.14 19.23 1.38
C ARG A 136 14.84 18.72 0.81
N ILE A 137 14.25 19.48 -0.13
CA ILE A 137 12.99 19.10 -0.77
C ILE A 137 13.09 19.27 -2.28
N ARG A 138 12.54 18.33 -3.02
CA ARG A 138 12.30 18.43 -4.46
C ARG A 138 10.86 18.11 -4.80
N TRP A 139 10.34 18.83 -5.76
CA TRP A 139 9.00 18.64 -6.30
C TRP A 139 9.09 17.80 -7.56
N ASP A 140 8.19 16.81 -7.67
CA ASP A 140 8.15 15.90 -8.79
C ASP A 140 6.77 15.89 -9.44
N ARG A 141 6.66 16.36 -10.68
CA ARG A 141 5.43 16.35 -11.47
C ARG A 141 5.33 15.05 -12.27
N ALA A 142 4.11 14.55 -12.41
CA ALA A 142 3.78 13.52 -13.37
C ALA A 142 3.31 14.11 -14.69
N ALA A 143 3.24 13.32 -15.75
CA ALA A 143 2.67 13.71 -17.03
C ALA A 143 1.15 13.86 -16.92
N ALA A 144 0.58 14.87 -17.59
CA ALA A 144 -0.87 15.09 -17.73
C ALA A 144 -1.67 14.81 -16.43
N ALA A 145 -2.67 13.95 -16.50
CA ALA A 145 -3.54 13.59 -15.38
C ALA A 145 -2.94 12.56 -14.40
N PHE A 146 -1.66 12.17 -14.55
CA PHE A 146 -1.02 11.18 -13.69
C PHE A 146 -0.41 11.77 -12.42
N CYS A 147 -0.06 10.90 -11.49
CA CYS A 147 0.48 11.22 -10.18
C CYS A 147 1.81 10.48 -9.92
N GLN A 148 2.74 11.13 -9.25
CA GLN A 148 3.87 10.46 -8.63
C GLN A 148 3.37 9.81 -7.32
N HIS A 149 2.85 8.58 -7.44
CA HIS A 149 2.03 7.98 -6.41
C HIS A 149 2.79 7.03 -5.45
N GLN A 150 4.09 6.85 -5.62
CA GLN A 150 4.92 6.08 -4.68
C GLN A 150 4.94 6.69 -3.29
N LYS A 151 4.96 5.84 -2.26
CA LYS A 151 5.12 6.22 -0.85
C LYS A 151 6.14 5.28 -0.24
N SER A 152 7.33 5.80 0.03
CA SER A 152 8.43 5.01 0.57
C SER A 152 9.32 5.84 1.48
N TRP A 153 10.01 5.13 2.39
CA TRP A 153 11.03 5.70 3.26
C TRP A 153 12.30 4.87 3.11
N VAL A 154 13.44 5.53 3.17
CA VAL A 154 14.77 4.91 3.25
C VAL A 154 15.47 5.54 4.44
N ILE A 155 15.76 4.74 5.42
CA ILE A 155 16.46 5.12 6.64
C ILE A 155 17.90 4.62 6.53
N ASP A 156 18.88 5.49 6.80
CA ASP A 156 20.31 5.19 6.78
C ASP A 156 20.79 4.61 5.44
N ALA A 157 20.42 5.26 4.34
CA ALA A 157 20.75 4.85 2.97
C ALA A 157 22.24 4.50 2.80
N GLY A 158 22.52 3.32 2.23
CA GLY A 158 23.87 2.82 1.98
C GLY A 158 24.67 2.44 3.23
N ARG A 159 24.04 2.26 4.38
CA ARG A 159 24.66 1.87 5.65
C ARG A 159 24.24 0.46 6.08
N PRO A 160 24.97 -0.19 6.99
CA PRO A 160 24.57 -1.50 7.51
C PRO A 160 23.19 -1.52 8.19
N SER A 161 22.72 -0.36 8.68
CA SER A 161 21.38 -0.15 9.25
C SER A 161 20.30 0.15 8.21
N GLU A 162 20.61 0.19 6.92
CA GLU A 162 19.67 0.55 5.86
C GLU A 162 18.36 -0.24 5.97
N THR A 163 17.26 0.50 6.02
CA THR A 163 15.90 -0.05 6.12
C THR A 163 14.98 0.76 5.24
N ALA A 164 14.11 0.09 4.52
CA ALA A 164 13.10 0.71 3.67
C ALA A 164 11.68 0.41 4.15
N PHE A 165 10.75 1.34 3.87
CA PHE A 165 9.31 1.13 4.07
C PHE A 165 8.60 1.39 2.76
N VAL A 166 7.66 0.50 2.40
CA VAL A 166 6.87 0.58 1.16
C VAL A 166 5.41 0.30 1.47
N GLY A 167 4.49 1.12 0.97
CA GLY A 167 3.05 0.89 1.17
C GLY A 167 2.13 1.95 0.59
N GLY A 168 0.89 2.00 1.09
CA GLY A 168 -0.18 2.83 0.55
C GLY A 168 -0.44 4.15 1.29
N LEU A 169 -0.10 4.25 2.57
CA LEU A 169 -0.52 5.34 3.46
C LEU A 169 -0.07 6.72 2.98
N ASN A 170 -1.01 7.64 2.84
CA ASN A 170 -0.75 9.06 2.66
C ASN A 170 -0.50 9.74 4.02
N LEU A 171 0.25 10.84 4.02
CA LEU A 171 0.53 11.60 5.25
C LEU A 171 -0.52 12.70 5.44
N THR A 172 -1.74 12.29 5.80
CA THR A 172 -2.89 13.17 6.10
C THR A 172 -3.64 12.64 7.32
N ALA A 173 -4.33 13.49 8.08
CA ALA A 173 -5.09 13.04 9.25
C ALA A 173 -6.15 12.00 8.89
N VAL A 174 -6.83 12.16 7.75
CA VAL A 174 -7.84 11.21 7.27
C VAL A 174 -7.22 9.85 6.93
N ALA A 175 -6.00 9.83 6.39
CA ALA A 175 -5.33 8.57 6.04
C ALA A 175 -5.00 7.74 7.28
N MET A 176 -4.76 8.36 8.44
CA MET A 176 -4.51 7.67 9.71
C MET A 176 -5.71 6.85 10.21
N GLN A 177 -6.92 7.21 9.77
CA GLN A 177 -8.17 6.52 10.13
C GLN A 177 -8.55 5.42 9.12
N ARG A 178 -7.85 5.35 7.98
CA ARG A 178 -8.11 4.37 6.92
C ARG A 178 -7.39 3.06 7.22
N HIS A 179 -7.98 1.97 6.76
CA HIS A 179 -7.29 0.68 6.74
C HIS A 179 -6.25 0.69 5.62
N ASP A 180 -4.97 0.53 5.98
CA ASP A 180 -3.84 0.51 5.05
C ASP A 180 -2.76 -0.47 5.50
N VAL A 181 -1.86 -0.85 4.59
CA VAL A 181 -0.78 -1.80 4.88
C VAL A 181 0.54 -1.28 4.33
N TYR A 182 1.59 -1.45 5.11
CA TYR A 182 2.99 -1.20 4.76
C TYR A 182 3.83 -2.44 5.02
N VAL A 183 4.99 -2.47 4.42
CA VAL A 183 6.06 -3.40 4.80
C VAL A 183 7.34 -2.64 5.10
N GLU A 184 7.97 -3.01 6.21
CA GLU A 184 9.35 -2.68 6.52
C GLU A 184 10.24 -3.77 5.94
N VAL A 185 11.26 -3.39 5.17
CA VAL A 185 12.21 -4.28 4.52
C VAL A 185 13.62 -3.89 4.92
N ALA A 186 14.37 -4.81 5.52
CA ALA A 186 15.79 -4.62 5.81
C ALA A 186 16.59 -5.76 5.17
N GLY A 187 17.65 -5.40 4.46
CA GLY A 187 18.45 -6.34 3.68
C GLY A 187 18.56 -5.94 2.20
N PRO A 188 18.93 -6.86 1.32
CA PRO A 188 19.33 -6.54 -0.06
C PRO A 188 18.30 -5.77 -0.88
N SER A 189 17.00 -5.97 -0.66
CA SER A 189 15.93 -5.27 -1.40
C SER A 189 15.66 -3.84 -0.89
N ALA A 190 16.12 -3.46 0.30
CA ALA A 190 16.06 -2.07 0.75
C ALA A 190 16.89 -1.17 -0.17
N THR A 191 17.99 -1.67 -0.71
CA THR A 191 18.83 -0.97 -1.68
C THR A 191 18.11 -0.68 -3.00
N ASP A 192 17.13 -1.49 -3.40
CA ASP A 192 16.35 -1.21 -4.61
C ASP A 192 15.39 -0.02 -4.39
N VAL A 193 14.85 0.12 -3.18
CA VAL A 193 14.07 1.31 -2.79
C VAL A 193 14.97 2.55 -2.72
N HIS A 194 16.18 2.41 -2.17
CA HIS A 194 17.21 3.45 -2.17
C HIS A 194 17.57 3.88 -3.61
N HIS A 195 17.87 2.91 -4.50
CA HIS A 195 18.16 3.20 -5.90
C HIS A 195 17.01 3.96 -6.58
N ASN A 196 15.76 3.55 -6.35
CA ASN A 196 14.59 4.26 -6.88
C ASN A 196 14.50 5.70 -6.34
N PHE A 197 14.78 5.92 -5.06
CA PHE A 197 14.81 7.27 -4.50
C PHE A 197 15.87 8.13 -5.18
N VAL A 198 17.09 7.61 -5.34
CA VAL A 198 18.21 8.31 -6.01
C VAL A 198 17.84 8.68 -7.45
N GLN A 199 17.30 7.73 -8.21
CA GLN A 199 16.86 7.98 -9.58
C GLN A 199 15.85 9.14 -9.62
N ARG A 200 14.80 9.06 -8.81
CA ARG A 200 13.77 10.12 -8.77
C ARG A 200 14.33 11.44 -8.27
N TRP A 201 15.20 11.43 -7.26
CA TRP A 201 15.83 12.65 -6.74
C TRP A 201 16.67 13.35 -7.81
N ASN A 202 17.52 12.62 -8.49
CA ASN A 202 18.41 13.17 -9.51
C ASN A 202 17.65 13.66 -10.76
N GLU A 203 16.51 13.06 -11.06
CA GLU A 203 15.71 13.32 -12.26
C GLU A 203 14.38 14.01 -11.95
N ALA A 204 14.15 14.49 -10.71
CA ALA A 204 12.91 15.19 -10.35
C ALA A 204 12.60 16.32 -11.33
N SER A 205 11.38 16.34 -11.85
CA SER A 205 10.99 17.21 -12.98
C SER A 205 11.11 18.71 -12.71
N GLU A 206 11.19 19.12 -11.45
CA GLU A 206 11.34 20.52 -11.03
C GLU A 206 12.68 20.82 -10.36
N ARG A 207 13.66 19.93 -10.51
CA ARG A 207 14.99 20.12 -9.95
C ARG A 207 15.61 21.47 -10.32
N ASP A 208 15.49 21.87 -11.59
CA ASP A 208 16.08 23.08 -12.13
C ASP A 208 15.08 24.25 -12.24
N ALA A 209 13.83 24.06 -11.83
CA ALA A 209 12.84 25.12 -11.85
C ALA A 209 13.02 26.08 -10.67
N PRO A 210 12.85 27.41 -10.86
CA PRO A 210 13.06 28.38 -9.77
C PRO A 210 12.20 28.17 -8.54
N ASP A 211 10.98 27.68 -8.72
CA ASP A 211 10.04 27.36 -7.62
C ASP A 211 9.99 25.87 -7.28
N GLY A 212 10.72 25.05 -7.99
CA GLY A 212 10.88 23.62 -7.73
C GLY A 212 12.14 23.27 -6.93
N ASN A 213 13.11 24.17 -6.91
CA ASN A 213 14.41 23.96 -6.29
C ASN A 213 14.49 24.60 -4.90
N TRP A 214 13.64 24.15 -3.99
CA TRP A 214 13.57 24.72 -2.66
C TRP A 214 14.48 23.99 -1.68
N ALA A 215 15.19 24.76 -0.88
CA ALA A 215 16.09 24.27 0.15
C ALA A 215 17.14 23.27 -0.33
N CYS A 216 17.35 23.13 -1.65
CA CYS A 216 18.42 22.31 -2.20
C CYS A 216 19.00 22.93 -3.48
N ASP A 217 20.27 22.65 -3.73
CA ASP A 217 20.98 23.03 -4.94
C ASP A 217 20.52 22.14 -6.10
N SER A 218 20.36 22.70 -7.30
CA SER A 218 20.08 21.95 -8.53
C SER A 218 21.19 20.95 -8.88
N THR A 219 22.41 21.20 -8.40
CA THR A 219 23.57 20.32 -8.55
C THR A 219 23.65 19.23 -7.49
N ASP A 220 22.76 19.24 -6.48
CA ASP A 220 22.73 18.25 -5.40
C ASP A 220 22.22 16.89 -5.93
N THR A 221 23.11 16.15 -6.55
CA THR A 221 22.86 14.78 -7.04
C THR A 221 23.34 13.76 -6.03
N LEU A 222 22.67 12.62 -5.99
CA LEU A 222 23.03 11.48 -5.15
C LEU A 222 23.73 10.40 -5.98
N PRO A 223 24.77 9.76 -5.46
CA PRO A 223 25.33 8.57 -6.09
C PRO A 223 24.34 7.41 -5.98
N PHE A 224 24.27 6.59 -7.03
CA PHE A 224 23.55 5.33 -6.96
C PHE A 224 24.27 4.35 -6.02
N PRO A 225 23.53 3.48 -5.32
CA PRO A 225 24.15 2.43 -4.51
C PRO A 225 24.95 1.49 -5.42
N ASP A 226 26.16 1.18 -5.02
CA ASP A 226 27.12 0.34 -5.77
C ASP A 226 26.96 -1.15 -5.48
N ARG A 227 26.36 -1.51 -4.37
CA ARG A 227 26.12 -2.89 -3.92
C ARG A 227 24.85 -2.99 -3.08
N PRO A 228 24.20 -4.17 -3.07
CA PRO A 228 23.09 -4.43 -2.16
C PRO A 228 23.53 -4.42 -0.69
N SER A 229 22.62 -4.04 0.18
CA SER A 229 22.78 -4.19 1.63
C SER A 229 22.94 -5.64 2.04
N GLU A 230 23.63 -5.87 3.16
CA GLU A 230 23.88 -7.21 3.69
C GLU A 230 22.56 -7.92 4.08
N PRO A 231 22.51 -9.26 3.98
CA PRO A 231 21.37 -10.03 4.41
C PRO A 231 20.99 -9.80 5.88
N ARG A 232 19.70 -9.65 6.16
CA ARG A 232 19.15 -9.40 7.48
C ARG A 232 18.07 -10.42 7.88
N GLY A 233 17.65 -11.30 6.97
CA GLY A 233 16.61 -12.31 7.16
C GLY A 233 16.68 -13.40 6.11
N SER A 234 15.53 -14.06 5.87
CA SER A 234 15.43 -15.21 4.96
C SER A 234 14.48 -14.97 3.77
N SER A 235 13.66 -13.92 3.82
CA SER A 235 12.66 -13.68 2.78
C SER A 235 13.28 -13.29 1.45
N THR A 236 12.72 -13.79 0.35
CA THR A 236 13.00 -13.28 -0.99
C THR A 236 12.02 -12.14 -1.29
N VAL A 237 12.54 -10.98 -1.66
CA VAL A 237 11.73 -9.80 -1.97
C VAL A 237 12.14 -9.25 -3.33
N GLN A 238 11.15 -8.83 -4.12
CA GLN A 238 11.34 -8.08 -5.35
C GLN A 238 10.61 -6.74 -5.25
N ILE A 239 11.34 -5.63 -5.40
CA ILE A 239 10.75 -4.30 -5.55
C ILE A 239 10.31 -4.15 -6.99
N GLN A 240 9.07 -3.75 -7.19
CA GLN A 240 8.45 -3.61 -8.50
C GLN A 240 7.84 -2.23 -8.65
N ARG A 241 7.76 -1.75 -9.89
CA ARG A 241 7.28 -0.40 -10.17
C ARG A 241 6.29 -0.38 -11.33
N MET A 242 5.47 0.66 -11.33
CA MET A 242 4.89 1.24 -12.53
C MET A 242 5.62 2.55 -12.77
N LEU A 243 6.21 2.74 -13.94
CA LEU A 243 6.99 3.92 -14.27
C LEU A 243 6.73 4.32 -15.73
N ASP A 244 6.27 5.55 -15.91
CA ASP A 244 6.20 6.19 -17.22
C ASP A 244 7.51 6.95 -17.48
N PRO A 245 8.27 6.60 -18.52
CA PRO A 245 9.58 7.20 -18.81
C PRO A 245 9.50 8.62 -19.32
N SER A 246 8.33 9.17 -19.63
CA SER A 246 8.18 10.52 -20.17
C SER A 246 8.80 11.61 -19.28
N ARG A 247 9.16 11.26 -18.04
CA ARG A 247 9.74 12.17 -17.04
C ARG A 247 11.20 11.91 -16.72
N TYR A 248 11.72 10.75 -17.09
CA TYR A 248 13.06 10.32 -16.72
C TYR A 248 13.88 10.06 -17.97
N VAL A 249 14.99 10.78 -18.12
CA VAL A 249 15.84 10.72 -19.33
C VAL A 249 16.35 9.31 -19.61
N GLU A 250 16.68 8.56 -18.57
CA GLU A 250 17.25 7.22 -18.68
C GLU A 250 16.28 6.09 -18.32
N ALA A 251 15.10 6.42 -17.81
CA ALA A 251 14.13 5.41 -17.42
C ALA A 251 13.42 4.81 -18.64
N ARG A 252 13.18 3.51 -18.57
CA ARG A 252 12.33 2.78 -19.52
C ARG A 252 10.94 2.61 -18.94
N VAL A 253 9.95 2.39 -19.82
CA VAL A 253 8.62 1.94 -19.38
C VAL A 253 8.79 0.71 -18.51
N GLU A 254 8.31 0.79 -17.27
CA GLU A 254 8.30 -0.34 -16.35
C GLU A 254 6.86 -0.64 -15.91
N ARG A 255 6.46 -1.90 -16.05
CA ARG A 255 5.12 -2.39 -15.66
C ARG A 255 5.24 -3.68 -14.85
N SER A 256 6.30 -3.79 -14.07
CA SER A 256 6.61 -5.00 -13.32
C SER A 256 5.57 -5.34 -12.24
N ILE A 257 4.84 -4.35 -11.71
CA ILE A 257 3.72 -4.61 -10.78
C ILE A 257 2.58 -5.32 -11.50
N LEU A 258 2.16 -4.82 -12.66
CA LEU A 258 1.09 -5.47 -13.43
C LEU A 258 1.48 -6.88 -13.85
N GLU A 259 2.70 -7.04 -14.37
CA GLU A 259 3.23 -8.37 -14.72
C GLU A 259 3.20 -9.32 -13.52
N GLN A 260 3.60 -8.84 -12.33
CA GLN A 260 3.60 -9.69 -11.14
C GLN A 260 2.20 -10.05 -10.66
N TYR A 261 1.24 -9.12 -10.71
CA TYR A 261 -0.16 -9.44 -10.44
C TYR A 261 -0.66 -10.54 -11.38
N GLU A 262 -0.40 -10.40 -12.66
CA GLU A 262 -0.79 -11.39 -13.67
C GLU A 262 -0.18 -12.76 -13.40
N ARG A 263 1.11 -12.83 -13.13
CA ARG A 263 1.83 -14.07 -12.82
C ARG A 263 1.32 -14.74 -11.54
N ALA A 264 1.07 -13.96 -10.50
CA ALA A 264 0.59 -14.47 -9.23
C ALA A 264 -0.84 -15.03 -9.35
N ILE A 265 -1.74 -14.33 -10.05
CA ILE A 265 -3.12 -14.79 -10.29
C ILE A 265 -3.12 -16.06 -11.16
N ASP A 266 -2.30 -16.11 -12.21
CA ASP A 266 -2.22 -17.28 -13.09
C ASP A 266 -1.62 -18.51 -12.37
N ALA A 267 -0.69 -18.31 -11.44
CA ALA A 267 -0.07 -19.37 -10.65
C ALA A 267 -0.91 -19.84 -9.45
N ALA A 268 -1.90 -19.06 -9.02
CA ALA A 268 -2.74 -19.38 -7.87
C ALA A 268 -3.46 -20.73 -8.02
N ARG A 269 -3.44 -21.54 -6.95
CA ARG A 269 -4.01 -22.89 -6.91
C ARG A 269 -5.15 -23.07 -5.94
N ARG A 270 -5.22 -22.27 -4.87
CA ARG A 270 -6.18 -22.43 -3.78
C ARG A 270 -6.94 -21.15 -3.47
N THR A 271 -6.21 -20.06 -3.18
CA THR A 271 -6.80 -18.84 -2.65
C THR A 271 -6.11 -17.60 -3.19
N ILE A 272 -6.91 -16.56 -3.44
CA ILE A 272 -6.44 -15.20 -3.67
C ILE A 272 -7.23 -14.28 -2.73
N TYR A 273 -6.52 -13.55 -1.87
CA TYR A 273 -7.08 -12.49 -1.06
C TYR A 273 -6.51 -11.15 -1.48
N ILE A 274 -7.38 -10.22 -1.81
CA ILE A 274 -6.99 -8.88 -2.29
C ILE A 274 -7.64 -7.82 -1.41
N GLU A 275 -6.87 -6.85 -0.97
CA GLU A 275 -7.39 -5.57 -0.46
C GLU A 275 -6.96 -4.46 -1.40
N ASN A 276 -7.91 -3.69 -1.90
CA ASN A 276 -7.60 -2.60 -2.81
C ASN A 276 -8.65 -1.49 -2.73
N GLN A 277 -8.20 -0.25 -2.91
CA GLN A 277 -9.08 0.90 -3.00
C GLN A 277 -10.01 0.86 -4.23
N ALA A 278 -9.62 0.11 -5.26
CA ALA A 278 -10.29 0.05 -6.54
C ALA A 278 -10.68 -1.38 -6.93
N VAL A 279 -11.75 -1.51 -7.70
CA VAL A 279 -12.09 -2.76 -8.39
C VAL A 279 -11.15 -3.00 -9.57
N PRO A 280 -10.88 -4.29 -9.93
CA PRO A 280 -9.87 -4.62 -10.91
C PRO A 280 -10.28 -4.21 -12.33
N VAL A 281 -9.35 -3.59 -13.06
CA VAL A 281 -9.53 -3.33 -14.51
C VAL A 281 -9.72 -4.63 -15.31
N PRO A 282 -10.32 -4.56 -16.52
CA PRO A 282 -10.64 -5.73 -17.33
C PRO A 282 -9.52 -6.77 -17.51
N PRO A 283 -8.23 -6.40 -17.76
CA PRO A 283 -7.15 -7.38 -17.88
C PRO A 283 -6.95 -8.21 -16.60
N VAL A 284 -7.00 -7.56 -15.43
CA VAL A 284 -6.88 -8.25 -14.12
C VAL A 284 -8.13 -9.05 -13.80
N ALA A 285 -9.33 -8.48 -14.04
CA ALA A 285 -10.60 -9.16 -13.84
C ALA A 285 -10.70 -10.45 -14.68
N SER A 286 -10.26 -10.41 -15.93
CA SER A 286 -10.24 -11.59 -16.81
C SER A 286 -9.32 -12.71 -16.31
N ARG A 287 -8.20 -12.37 -15.64
CA ARG A 287 -7.33 -13.37 -15.02
C ARG A 287 -7.95 -13.95 -13.75
N LEU A 288 -8.60 -13.12 -12.94
CA LEU A 288 -9.35 -13.58 -11.76
C LEU A 288 -10.50 -14.52 -12.16
N LEU A 289 -11.22 -14.23 -13.26
CA LEU A 289 -12.24 -15.14 -13.80
C LEU A 289 -11.65 -16.52 -14.12
N ARG A 290 -10.52 -16.56 -14.83
CA ARG A 290 -9.84 -17.84 -15.11
C ARG A 290 -9.36 -18.55 -13.85
N ALA A 291 -8.95 -17.82 -12.81
CA ALA A 291 -8.59 -18.41 -11.53
C ALA A 291 -9.82 -19.05 -10.83
N LEU A 292 -10.96 -18.35 -10.83
CA LEU A 292 -12.23 -18.88 -10.32
C LEU A 292 -12.67 -20.14 -11.07
N GLU A 293 -12.57 -20.16 -12.41
CA GLU A 293 -12.85 -21.33 -13.26
C GLU A 293 -11.95 -22.52 -12.94
N ARG A 294 -10.72 -22.29 -12.48
CA ARG A 294 -9.80 -23.33 -11.97
C ARG A 294 -10.14 -23.80 -10.55
N GLY A 295 -11.15 -23.21 -9.90
CA GLY A 295 -11.56 -23.56 -8.52
C GLY A 295 -10.77 -22.80 -7.44
N VAL A 296 -10.03 -21.77 -7.79
CA VAL A 296 -9.39 -20.86 -6.81
C VAL A 296 -10.47 -20.02 -6.13
N ALA A 297 -10.45 -19.95 -4.80
CA ALA A 297 -11.35 -19.06 -4.07
C ALA A 297 -10.78 -17.65 -4.00
N VAL A 298 -11.61 -16.63 -4.26
CA VAL A 298 -11.19 -15.23 -4.34
C VAL A 298 -12.03 -14.37 -3.42
N VAL A 299 -11.37 -13.57 -2.56
CA VAL A 299 -12.01 -12.48 -1.82
C VAL A 299 -11.37 -11.17 -2.26
N LEU A 300 -12.18 -10.22 -2.65
CA LEU A 300 -11.79 -8.84 -2.98
C LEU A 300 -12.42 -7.90 -1.95
N LEU A 301 -11.58 -7.32 -1.11
CA LEU A 301 -11.96 -6.33 -0.11
C LEU A 301 -11.77 -4.92 -0.67
N VAL A 302 -12.82 -4.13 -0.67
CA VAL A 302 -12.85 -2.75 -1.22
C VAL A 302 -13.53 -1.79 -0.24
N PRO A 303 -13.38 -0.46 -0.39
CA PRO A 303 -14.23 0.48 0.32
C PRO A 303 -15.69 0.21 0.01
N ALA A 304 -16.52 -0.02 1.03
CA ALA A 304 -17.95 -0.22 0.84
C ALA A 304 -18.62 1.04 0.25
N ILE A 305 -18.07 2.21 0.57
CA ILE A 305 -18.40 3.50 -0.01
C ILE A 305 -17.18 3.96 -0.81
N PRO A 306 -17.18 3.76 -2.14
CA PRO A 306 -16.05 4.14 -2.97
C PRO A 306 -15.97 5.67 -3.17
N GLU A 307 -14.84 6.11 -3.71
CA GLU A 307 -14.62 7.52 -4.08
C GLU A 307 -15.65 8.00 -5.14
N PRO A 308 -15.96 9.30 -5.19
CA PRO A 308 -16.96 9.87 -6.11
C PRO A 308 -16.75 9.49 -7.58
N TYR A 309 -15.52 9.45 -8.05
CA TYR A 309 -15.20 9.09 -9.44
C TYR A 309 -15.62 7.65 -9.82
N VAL A 310 -15.72 6.74 -8.83
CA VAL A 310 -16.17 5.36 -9.08
C VAL A 310 -17.68 5.33 -9.37
N TYR A 311 -18.46 6.16 -8.68
CA TYR A 311 -19.89 6.34 -8.99
C TYR A 311 -20.08 6.97 -10.37
N GLU A 312 -19.26 7.97 -10.72
CA GLU A 312 -19.27 8.60 -12.04
C GLU A 312 -18.96 7.56 -13.13
N ALA A 313 -17.90 6.76 -12.93
CA ALA A 313 -17.53 5.68 -13.84
C ALA A 313 -18.65 4.62 -13.99
N ARG A 314 -19.45 4.37 -12.95
CA ARG A 314 -20.60 3.44 -13.03
C ARG A 314 -21.73 3.96 -13.94
N LEU A 315 -21.83 5.29 -14.09
CA LEU A 315 -22.83 5.95 -14.94
C LEU A 315 -22.31 6.24 -16.35
N ASP A 316 -21.01 6.12 -16.58
CA ASP A 316 -20.38 6.36 -17.88
C ASP A 316 -20.33 5.04 -18.69
N PRO A 317 -20.78 5.02 -19.95
CA PRO A 317 -20.62 3.85 -20.82
C PRO A 317 -19.17 3.36 -20.98
N GLN A 318 -18.17 4.23 -20.79
CA GLN A 318 -16.76 3.83 -20.76
C GLN A 318 -16.40 2.97 -19.52
N GLY A 319 -17.18 3.10 -18.45
CA GLY A 319 -17.05 2.28 -17.25
C GLY A 319 -17.70 0.89 -17.34
N ASP A 320 -18.52 0.63 -18.35
CA ASP A 320 -19.26 -0.63 -18.48
C ASP A 320 -18.34 -1.85 -18.44
N ALA A 321 -17.20 -1.81 -19.13
CA ALA A 321 -16.26 -2.93 -19.15
C ALA A 321 -15.70 -3.27 -17.74
N LEU A 322 -15.48 -2.25 -16.89
CA LEU A 322 -15.01 -2.42 -15.51
C LEU A 322 -16.08 -3.14 -14.67
N PHE A 323 -17.30 -2.65 -14.69
CA PHE A 323 -18.37 -3.17 -13.84
C PHE A 323 -18.96 -4.48 -14.37
N ASN A 324 -18.99 -4.68 -15.68
CA ASN A 324 -19.34 -5.99 -16.29
C ASN A 324 -18.30 -7.05 -15.87
N GLY A 325 -17.02 -6.70 -15.78
CA GLY A 325 -15.97 -7.56 -15.25
C GLY A 325 -16.23 -7.93 -13.79
N LEU A 326 -16.55 -6.95 -12.94
CA LEU A 326 -16.88 -7.17 -11.54
C LEU A 326 -18.13 -8.04 -11.36
N GLU A 327 -19.20 -7.78 -12.12
CA GLU A 327 -20.43 -8.58 -12.10
C GLU A 327 -20.19 -10.01 -12.58
N ALA A 328 -19.32 -10.20 -13.58
CA ALA A 328 -18.93 -11.53 -14.05
C ALA A 328 -18.19 -12.32 -12.95
N LEU A 329 -17.29 -11.69 -12.20
CA LEU A 329 -16.67 -12.29 -11.01
C LEU A 329 -17.72 -12.71 -9.99
N GLY A 330 -18.71 -11.85 -9.73
CA GLY A 330 -19.78 -12.09 -8.76
C GLY A 330 -20.71 -13.27 -9.07
N ARG A 331 -20.71 -13.80 -10.29
CA ARG A 331 -21.49 -15.00 -10.67
C ARG A 331 -20.87 -16.31 -10.21
N HIS A 332 -19.62 -16.28 -9.72
CA HIS A 332 -18.92 -17.45 -9.23
C HIS A 332 -19.11 -17.59 -7.71
N GLU A 333 -19.53 -18.78 -7.26
CA GLU A 333 -19.77 -19.07 -5.83
C GLU A 333 -18.50 -18.95 -4.97
N ASN A 334 -17.32 -19.19 -5.56
CA ASN A 334 -16.01 -19.06 -4.94
C ASN A 334 -15.42 -17.64 -5.00
N PHE A 335 -16.20 -16.64 -5.45
CA PHE A 335 -15.87 -15.23 -5.39
C PHE A 335 -16.66 -14.51 -4.29
N MET A 336 -16.03 -13.54 -3.64
CA MET A 336 -16.70 -12.59 -2.76
C MET A 336 -16.13 -11.19 -2.93
N LEU A 337 -17.02 -10.22 -3.13
CA LEU A 337 -16.75 -8.81 -2.88
C LEU A 337 -17.10 -8.49 -1.43
N ALA A 338 -16.24 -7.82 -0.70
CA ALA A 338 -16.44 -7.50 0.70
C ALA A 338 -16.03 -6.07 1.05
N GLY A 339 -16.60 -5.55 2.12
CA GLY A 339 -16.21 -4.34 2.82
C GLY A 339 -15.87 -4.65 4.26
N ILE A 340 -15.30 -3.65 4.97
CA ILE A 340 -15.14 -3.71 6.42
C ILE A 340 -15.81 -2.52 7.08
N ALA A 341 -16.28 -2.74 8.31
CA ALA A 341 -16.81 -1.72 9.19
C ALA A 341 -15.74 -1.25 10.18
N GLU A 342 -15.95 -0.11 10.78
CA GLU A 342 -15.32 0.32 12.02
C GLU A 342 -16.36 0.44 13.13
N GLN A 343 -15.97 0.08 14.35
CA GLN A 343 -16.83 0.23 15.51
C GLN A 343 -16.73 1.66 16.03
N GLN A 344 -17.88 2.32 16.16
CA GLN A 344 -18.01 3.63 16.78
C GLN A 344 -18.89 3.57 18.02
N ALA A 345 -18.98 4.68 18.78
CA ALA A 345 -19.80 4.74 19.99
C ALA A 345 -21.29 4.52 19.71
N GLU A 346 -21.79 4.97 18.56
CA GLU A 346 -23.20 4.95 18.16
C GLU A 346 -23.50 3.87 17.10
N GLY A 347 -22.67 2.83 16.99
CA GLY A 347 -22.90 1.77 15.99
C GLY A 347 -21.68 1.48 15.12
N ARG A 348 -21.92 1.04 13.89
CA ARG A 348 -20.88 0.67 12.91
C ARG A 348 -20.98 1.54 11.66
N ARG A 349 -19.85 2.00 11.20
CA ARG A 349 -19.72 2.70 9.91
C ARG A 349 -18.84 1.93 8.94
N ALA A 350 -19.01 2.21 7.65
CA ALA A 350 -18.12 1.68 6.63
C ALA A 350 -16.69 2.22 6.83
N ALA A 351 -15.72 1.34 7.02
CA ALA A 351 -14.31 1.72 7.04
C ALA A 351 -13.79 1.87 5.62
N TYR A 352 -12.93 2.86 5.41
CA TYR A 352 -12.32 3.06 4.10
C TYR A 352 -11.08 2.17 3.93
N VAL A 353 -11.15 1.23 3.01
CA VAL A 353 -10.03 0.37 2.61
C VAL A 353 -9.12 1.13 1.65
N HIS A 354 -7.94 1.47 2.11
CA HIS A 354 -6.91 2.13 1.30
C HIS A 354 -5.69 1.24 1.03
N ALA A 355 -5.63 0.05 1.60
CA ALA A 355 -4.59 -0.95 1.36
C ALA A 355 -4.50 -1.33 -0.13
N LYS A 356 -3.31 -1.71 -0.58
CA LYS A 356 -3.04 -2.27 -1.89
C LYS A 356 -2.16 -3.50 -1.68
N LEU A 357 -2.83 -4.62 -1.47
CA LEU A 357 -2.17 -5.90 -1.23
C LEU A 357 -2.86 -7.05 -1.97
N MET A 358 -2.12 -8.10 -2.21
CA MET A 358 -2.60 -9.38 -2.68
C MET A 358 -1.82 -10.49 -1.96
N LEU A 359 -2.55 -11.49 -1.48
CA LEU A 359 -2.01 -12.73 -0.90
C LEU A 359 -2.44 -13.89 -1.78
N VAL A 360 -1.54 -14.81 -2.07
CA VAL A 360 -1.82 -16.01 -2.86
C VAL A 360 -1.33 -17.24 -2.11
N ASP A 361 -2.25 -18.17 -1.84
CA ASP A 361 -1.99 -19.52 -1.31
C ASP A 361 -1.17 -19.57 0.00
N ASP A 362 -1.16 -18.51 0.81
CA ASP A 362 -0.27 -18.31 1.98
C ASP A 362 1.24 -18.41 1.67
N VAL A 363 1.65 -18.35 0.39
CA VAL A 363 3.05 -18.53 -0.01
C VAL A 363 3.68 -17.24 -0.58
N TRP A 364 2.85 -16.31 -0.99
CA TRP A 364 3.27 -15.06 -1.60
C TRP A 364 2.37 -13.90 -1.19
N ALA A 365 3.00 -12.74 -1.05
CA ALA A 365 2.33 -11.49 -0.76
C ALA A 365 2.90 -10.35 -1.61
N THR A 366 2.10 -9.35 -1.93
CA THR A 366 2.58 -8.05 -2.41
C THR A 366 1.88 -6.93 -1.65
N VAL A 367 2.64 -5.91 -1.28
CA VAL A 367 2.15 -4.71 -0.57
C VAL A 367 2.78 -3.49 -1.22
N GLY A 368 1.98 -2.43 -1.45
CA GLY A 368 2.54 -1.21 -2.01
C GLY A 368 1.53 -0.09 -2.23
N SER A 369 1.78 0.70 -3.25
CA SER A 369 0.96 1.87 -3.58
C SER A 369 0.01 1.67 -4.76
N CYS A 370 0.14 0.56 -5.52
CA CYS A 370 -0.51 0.38 -6.81
C CYS A 370 -1.98 -0.05 -6.68
N ASN A 371 -2.88 0.83 -7.06
CA ASN A 371 -4.30 0.49 -7.19
C ASN A 371 -4.57 -0.36 -8.43
N LEU A 372 -5.65 -1.16 -8.38
CA LEU A 372 -6.12 -1.97 -9.52
C LEU A 372 -6.91 -1.16 -10.56
N HIS A 373 -6.84 0.16 -10.54
CA HIS A 373 -7.48 1.02 -11.54
C HIS A 373 -6.53 1.42 -12.68
N ALA A 374 -7.11 1.90 -13.77
CA ALA A 374 -6.40 2.21 -15.01
C ALA A 374 -5.26 3.23 -14.82
N PHE A 375 -5.45 4.26 -14.01
CA PHE A 375 -4.42 5.30 -13.80
C PHE A 375 -3.15 4.73 -13.17
N SER A 376 -3.27 3.88 -12.13
CA SER A 376 -2.10 3.25 -11.51
C SER A 376 -1.40 2.28 -12.46
N LEU A 377 -2.16 1.54 -13.27
CA LEU A 377 -1.60 0.54 -14.18
C LEU A 377 -1.17 1.11 -15.55
N ALA A 378 -1.42 2.38 -15.84
CA ALA A 378 -1.07 3.02 -17.11
C ALA A 378 0.00 4.11 -16.98
N GLY A 379 -0.03 4.97 -15.94
CA GLY A 379 0.82 6.15 -15.94
C GLY A 379 1.18 6.77 -14.58
N HIS A 380 0.53 6.36 -13.46
CA HIS A 380 1.03 6.73 -12.15
C HIS A 380 2.39 6.07 -11.90
N SER A 381 3.29 6.75 -11.21
CA SER A 381 4.45 6.03 -10.67
C SER A 381 4.04 5.32 -9.39
N GLU A 382 4.23 4.01 -9.37
CA GLU A 382 3.86 3.15 -8.25
C GLU A 382 5.05 2.30 -7.80
N MET A 383 4.99 1.82 -6.56
CA MET A 383 5.96 0.87 -6.02
C MET A 383 5.27 -0.17 -5.16
N ASN A 384 5.60 -1.44 -5.39
CA ASN A 384 5.21 -2.57 -4.56
C ASN A 384 6.45 -3.38 -4.14
N ALA A 385 6.38 -3.98 -2.97
CA ALA A 385 7.27 -5.03 -2.51
C ALA A 385 6.54 -6.37 -2.60
N SER A 386 7.00 -7.26 -3.46
CA SER A 386 6.50 -8.62 -3.57
C SER A 386 7.42 -9.57 -2.80
N ILE A 387 6.83 -10.47 -2.01
CA ILE A 387 7.47 -11.25 -0.96
C ILE A 387 7.18 -12.73 -1.21
N TRP A 388 8.23 -13.52 -1.40
CA TRP A 388 8.18 -14.97 -1.47
C TRP A 388 8.66 -15.53 -0.13
N ASP A 389 7.74 -15.67 0.81
CA ASP A 389 7.98 -16.19 2.16
C ASP A 389 6.64 -16.64 2.76
N GLU A 390 6.48 -17.94 2.91
CA GLU A 390 5.25 -18.54 3.45
C GLU A 390 4.95 -18.06 4.89
N ALA A 391 5.98 -17.93 5.73
CA ALA A 391 5.78 -17.48 7.10
C ALA A 391 5.27 -16.04 7.16
N VAL A 392 5.83 -15.15 6.32
CA VAL A 392 5.41 -13.75 6.24
C VAL A 392 4.02 -13.63 5.62
N ALA A 393 3.73 -14.31 4.50
CA ALA A 393 2.44 -14.27 3.84
C ALA A 393 1.31 -14.77 4.76
N ARG A 394 1.53 -15.93 5.41
CA ARG A 394 0.60 -16.49 6.37
C ARG A 394 0.40 -15.60 7.61
N ALA A 395 1.48 -15.06 8.18
CA ALA A 395 1.38 -14.16 9.33
C ALA A 395 0.59 -12.88 8.99
N LEU A 396 0.80 -12.33 7.79
CA LEU A 396 0.03 -11.17 7.33
C LEU A 396 -1.45 -11.53 7.17
N ARG A 397 -1.80 -12.66 6.52
CA ARG A 397 -3.18 -13.13 6.45
C ARG A 397 -3.81 -13.30 7.84
N CYS A 398 -3.13 -13.97 8.75
CA CYS A 398 -3.64 -14.16 10.11
C CYS A 398 -3.91 -12.83 10.81
N THR A 399 -3.00 -11.85 10.69
CA THR A 399 -3.18 -10.51 11.27
C THR A 399 -4.41 -9.81 10.70
N LEU A 400 -4.55 -9.80 9.36
CA LEU A 400 -5.69 -9.18 8.67
C LEU A 400 -7.00 -9.87 9.03
N PHE A 401 -7.03 -11.19 8.99
CA PHE A 401 -8.27 -11.95 9.27
C PHE A 401 -8.67 -11.85 10.75
N THR A 402 -7.72 -11.89 11.69
CA THR A 402 -8.03 -11.65 13.10
C THR A 402 -8.68 -10.28 13.29
N ARG A 403 -8.16 -9.25 12.61
CA ARG A 403 -8.73 -7.89 12.64
C ARG A 403 -10.14 -7.86 12.01
N HIS A 404 -10.30 -8.43 10.83
CA HIS A 404 -11.54 -8.33 10.07
C HIS A 404 -12.65 -9.25 10.58
N LEU A 405 -12.30 -10.42 11.13
CA LEU A 405 -13.25 -11.44 11.55
C LEU A 405 -13.45 -11.49 13.07
N GLY A 406 -12.57 -10.86 13.86
CA GLY A 406 -12.58 -10.98 15.32
C GLY A 406 -12.25 -12.38 15.83
N VAL A 407 -11.58 -13.21 15.01
CA VAL A 407 -11.24 -14.60 15.30
C VAL A 407 -9.81 -14.91 14.85
N ASP A 408 -9.04 -15.58 15.70
CA ASP A 408 -7.73 -16.08 15.34
C ASP A 408 -7.83 -17.22 14.31
N THR A 409 -7.18 -17.04 13.17
CA THR A 409 -7.15 -18.02 12.06
C THR A 409 -5.80 -18.73 11.92
N ALA A 410 -4.90 -18.62 12.89
CA ALA A 410 -3.56 -19.17 12.81
C ALA A 410 -3.52 -20.70 12.67
N ARG A 411 -4.57 -21.41 13.15
CA ARG A 411 -4.67 -22.86 13.04
C ARG A 411 -5.34 -23.35 11.75
N LEU A 412 -5.88 -22.42 10.95
CA LEU A 412 -6.52 -22.75 9.68
C LEU A 412 -5.52 -22.63 8.54
N ASP A 413 -5.64 -23.50 7.55
CA ASP A 413 -4.99 -23.26 6.26
C ASP A 413 -5.66 -22.10 5.52
N ASP A 414 -5.08 -21.67 4.42
CA ASP A 414 -5.56 -20.54 3.64
C ASP A 414 -6.99 -20.74 3.13
N ARG A 415 -7.36 -21.94 2.66
CA ARG A 415 -8.68 -22.24 2.13
C ARG A 415 -9.75 -22.22 3.22
N ALA A 416 -9.49 -22.89 4.35
CA ALA A 416 -10.40 -22.90 5.49
C ALA A 416 -10.57 -21.50 6.10
N ALA A 417 -9.48 -20.72 6.16
CA ALA A 417 -9.52 -19.35 6.64
C ALA A 417 -10.33 -18.43 5.71
N LEU A 418 -10.15 -18.56 4.39
CA LEU A 418 -10.90 -17.78 3.40
C LEU A 418 -12.40 -18.16 3.40
N GLN A 419 -12.72 -19.43 3.56
CA GLN A 419 -14.11 -19.89 3.72
C GLN A 419 -14.75 -19.26 4.97
N LEU A 420 -14.05 -19.28 6.10
CA LEU A 420 -14.52 -18.64 7.34
C LEU A 420 -14.75 -17.13 7.13
N PHE A 421 -13.85 -16.46 6.39
CA PHE A 421 -14.03 -15.04 6.03
C PHE A 421 -15.35 -14.86 5.27
N GLN A 422 -15.59 -15.67 4.26
CA GLN A 422 -16.81 -15.60 3.44
C GLN A 422 -18.07 -15.86 4.27
N ASP A 423 -18.05 -16.83 5.16
CA ASP A 423 -19.21 -17.20 5.98
C ASP A 423 -19.57 -16.08 6.98
N ILE A 424 -18.57 -15.53 7.66
CA ILE A 424 -18.77 -14.40 8.58
C ILE A 424 -19.26 -13.16 7.80
N ALA A 425 -18.65 -12.84 6.66
CA ALA A 425 -19.03 -11.68 5.88
C ALA A 425 -20.47 -11.79 5.33
N ARG A 426 -20.91 -12.98 4.88
CA ARG A 426 -22.31 -13.22 4.49
C ARG A 426 -23.27 -13.07 5.68
N SER A 427 -22.93 -13.63 6.84
CA SER A 427 -23.73 -13.51 8.05
C SER A 427 -23.90 -12.06 8.47
N ASN A 428 -22.83 -11.29 8.47
CA ASN A 428 -22.85 -9.86 8.82
C ASN A 428 -23.65 -9.04 7.79
N HIS A 429 -23.60 -9.38 6.52
CA HIS A 429 -24.45 -8.72 5.50
C HIS A 429 -25.95 -8.90 5.80
N VAL A 430 -26.39 -10.11 6.14
CA VAL A 430 -27.78 -10.37 6.54
C VAL A 430 -28.18 -9.60 7.78
N LYS A 431 -27.29 -9.51 8.78
CA LYS A 431 -27.50 -8.72 9.99
C LYS A 431 -27.57 -7.22 9.70
N MET A 432 -26.72 -6.72 8.82
CA MET A 432 -26.74 -5.33 8.34
C MET A 432 -28.09 -4.98 7.72
N GLU A 433 -28.62 -5.82 6.84
CA GLU A 433 -29.94 -5.60 6.21
C GLU A 433 -31.07 -5.54 7.24
N LYS A 434 -30.98 -6.36 8.30
CA LYS A 434 -31.94 -6.40 9.40
C LYS A 434 -31.68 -5.35 10.48
N ARG A 435 -30.58 -4.59 10.41
CA ARG A 435 -30.11 -3.65 11.44
C ARG A 435 -29.84 -4.33 12.80
N GLU A 436 -29.36 -5.55 12.77
CA GLU A 436 -28.93 -6.29 13.96
C GLU A 436 -27.48 -5.89 14.32
N PRO A 437 -27.19 -5.50 15.57
CA PRO A 437 -25.86 -4.99 15.96
C PRO A 437 -24.83 -6.08 16.29
N ASP A 438 -25.24 -7.33 16.45
CA ASP A 438 -24.43 -8.44 16.97
C ASP A 438 -23.52 -9.11 15.90
N TRP A 439 -22.81 -8.30 15.12
CA TRP A 439 -21.88 -8.79 14.12
C TRP A 439 -20.67 -9.49 14.75
N GLN A 440 -20.17 -10.51 14.07
CA GLN A 440 -18.87 -11.08 14.36
C GLN A 440 -17.80 -10.38 13.53
N GLY A 441 -16.84 -9.74 14.21
CA GLY A 441 -15.79 -8.99 13.53
C GLY A 441 -16.33 -7.77 12.76
N LEU A 442 -15.68 -7.41 11.65
CA LEU A 442 -15.91 -6.19 10.90
C LEU A 442 -16.27 -6.42 9.43
N ALA A 443 -15.92 -7.59 8.86
CA ALA A 443 -16.13 -7.88 7.45
C ALA A 443 -17.60 -8.14 7.13
N PHE A 444 -18.07 -7.64 5.98
CA PHE A 444 -19.41 -7.91 5.45
C PHE A 444 -19.39 -8.00 3.93
N ALA A 445 -20.29 -8.82 3.37
CA ALA A 445 -20.38 -9.01 1.93
C ALA A 445 -21.00 -7.79 1.24
N LEU A 446 -20.53 -7.52 0.03
CA LEU A 446 -21.07 -6.51 -0.89
C LEU A 446 -21.59 -7.20 -2.15
N SER A 447 -22.61 -6.62 -2.79
CA SER A 447 -23.10 -7.11 -4.08
C SER A 447 -22.32 -6.47 -5.23
N PRO A 448 -21.62 -7.24 -6.07
CA PRO A 448 -20.98 -6.73 -7.28
C PRO A 448 -21.93 -5.99 -8.23
N GLU A 449 -23.20 -6.42 -8.30
CA GLU A 449 -24.22 -5.85 -9.18
C GLU A 449 -24.64 -4.44 -8.75
N THR A 450 -24.67 -4.17 -7.44
CA THR A 450 -25.11 -2.87 -6.89
C THR A 450 -23.96 -1.98 -6.45
N TYR A 451 -22.72 -2.49 -6.44
CA TYR A 451 -21.55 -1.71 -6.03
C TYR A 451 -21.40 -0.42 -6.84
N ALA A 452 -21.12 0.68 -6.16
CA ALA A 452 -21.04 2.03 -6.73
C ALA A 452 -22.34 2.58 -7.35
N ARG A 453 -23.52 2.01 -7.08
CA ARG A 453 -24.81 2.65 -7.39
C ARG A 453 -25.20 3.57 -6.23
N LYS A 454 -25.88 4.71 -6.53
CA LYS A 454 -26.28 5.70 -5.50
C LYS A 454 -27.15 5.16 -4.36
N SER A 455 -27.82 4.03 -4.57
CA SER A 455 -28.60 3.29 -3.57
C SER A 455 -27.76 2.31 -2.75
N GLY A 456 -26.42 2.35 -2.91
CA GLY A 456 -25.48 1.44 -2.25
C GLY A 456 -25.41 1.60 -0.72
N VAL A 457 -24.45 0.96 -0.14
CA VAL A 457 -24.23 0.86 1.30
C VAL A 457 -24.32 2.22 1.98
N ARG A 458 -25.10 2.31 3.07
CA ARG A 458 -25.17 3.50 3.91
C ARG A 458 -23.89 3.65 4.69
N ASP A 459 -23.53 4.88 5.01
CA ASP A 459 -22.39 5.19 5.90
C ASP A 459 -22.62 4.59 7.29
N ASP A 460 -23.87 4.63 7.75
CA ASP A 460 -24.35 3.99 8.96
C ASP A 460 -24.86 2.57 8.62
N LEU A 461 -24.17 1.57 9.17
CA LEU A 461 -24.41 0.15 8.88
C LEU A 461 -25.29 -0.56 9.91
N THR A 462 -25.57 0.07 11.06
CA THR A 462 -26.40 -0.53 12.14
C THR A 462 -27.36 0.45 12.76
#